data_2ba8f62c681dc34c701b920e38f69784
#
_entry.id   2ba8f62c681dc34c701b920e38f69784
#
_cell.length_a   1.000
_cell.length_b   1.000
_cell.length_c   1.000
_cell.angle_alpha   90.00
_cell.angle_beta   90.00
_cell.angle_gamma   90.00
#
_symmetry.space_group_name_H-M   'P 1'
#
loop_
_entity.id
_entity.type
_entity.pdbx_description
1 polymer ?
#
loop_
_entity_poly.entity_id
_entity_poly.type
_entity_poly.pdbx_seq_one_letter_code
_entity_poly.pdbx_strand_id
1 'polypeptide(L)'
;MGLCFLFFLELLEYLYYNACMPKVLTKEQIEQYHEEGFVFPIRVMSKDEALTIATKIEEVERLFPEEIHAENRNNLHLSFSFLDKLVHNKIVVDAMEDLLGPDLALWATVMFIKEPSSEHYVSWHQDATYMGMNSNRFATPWISLSTCNRETGCMTMIPGTHLQEIVSHEDTFDNDNILTRGQVIKNIDESLGVDLILEPGEMSIHSGTVVHASRPNRSNKRRVGFALQSYMAPNIKQVLGENIWTHVRGKQRSDADGMTLDRPKYDMDPITVAQRKVANKNLALILYKDSDLKRNY
;
A
#
# COMPACT_ATOMS: atom_id res chain seq x y z
N MET A 1 6.08 34.24 -5.64
CA MET A 1 7.26 33.42 -5.86
C MET A 1 6.98 31.89 -5.74
N GLY A 2 5.97 31.43 -4.99
CA GLY A 2 5.69 29.99 -4.81
C GLY A 2 5.13 29.28 -6.05
N LEU A 3 4.23 29.88 -6.80
CA LEU A 3 3.61 29.23 -7.97
C LEU A 3 4.59 28.95 -9.12
N CYS A 4 5.56 29.84 -9.36
CA CYS A 4 6.55 29.68 -10.42
C CYS A 4 7.54 28.54 -10.14
N PHE A 5 7.81 28.27 -8.87
CA PHE A 5 8.74 27.22 -8.44
C PHE A 5 8.09 25.82 -8.53
N LEU A 6 6.80 25.72 -8.22
CA LEU A 6 6.01 24.48 -8.41
C LEU A 6 5.93 24.12 -9.90
N PHE A 7 5.61 25.08 -10.76
CA PHE A 7 5.54 24.86 -12.21
C PHE A 7 6.88 24.43 -12.81
N PHE A 8 8.00 24.94 -12.28
CA PHE A 8 9.32 24.59 -12.75
C PHE A 8 9.75 23.18 -12.30
N LEU A 9 9.33 22.75 -11.12
CA LEU A 9 9.55 21.39 -10.63
C LEU A 9 8.71 20.37 -11.43
N GLU A 10 7.45 20.66 -11.69
CA GLU A 10 6.58 19.83 -12.54
C GLU A 10 7.10 19.72 -13.96
N LEU A 11 7.63 20.80 -14.53
CA LEU A 11 8.22 20.82 -15.87
C LEU A 11 9.53 20.01 -15.92
N LEU A 12 10.37 20.10 -14.89
CA LEU A 12 11.62 19.31 -14.79
C LEU A 12 11.29 17.82 -14.62
N GLU A 13 10.26 17.47 -13.88
CA GLU A 13 9.78 16.09 -13.74
C GLU A 13 9.20 15.58 -15.06
N TYR A 14 8.37 16.36 -15.72
CA TYR A 14 7.84 16.02 -17.05
C TYR A 14 8.95 15.81 -18.07
N LEU A 15 10.02 16.63 -18.04
CA LEU A 15 11.21 16.47 -18.89
C LEU A 15 12.06 15.25 -18.51
N TYR A 16 12.16 14.92 -17.22
CA TYR A 16 12.85 13.73 -16.73
C TYR A 16 12.13 12.45 -17.16
N TYR A 17 10.79 12.41 -17.02
CA TYR A 17 9.96 11.28 -17.48
C TYR A 17 10.01 11.08 -19.00
N ASN A 18 10.14 12.15 -19.78
CA ASN A 18 10.29 12.05 -21.24
C ASN A 18 11.72 11.67 -21.69
N ALA A 19 12.72 11.79 -20.83
CA ALA A 19 14.12 11.48 -21.14
C ALA A 19 14.52 10.02 -20.85
N CYS A 20 13.80 9.34 -19.93
CA CYS A 20 14.06 7.93 -19.61
C CYS A 20 12.96 7.05 -20.20
N MET A 21 13.34 6.01 -20.93
CA MET A 21 12.40 4.98 -21.37
C MET A 21 11.84 4.25 -20.12
N PRO A 22 10.51 4.16 -19.95
CA PRO A 22 9.94 3.41 -18.85
C PRO A 22 10.42 1.95 -18.86
N LYS A 23 10.56 1.35 -17.68
CA LYS A 23 11.10 -0.01 -17.51
C LYS A 23 10.02 -1.09 -17.62
N VAL A 24 8.83 -0.80 -17.10
CA VAL A 24 7.71 -1.75 -17.02
C VAL A 24 6.40 -1.12 -17.46
N LEU A 25 6.09 0.10 -17.03
CA LEU A 25 4.85 0.77 -17.40
C LEU A 25 4.92 1.28 -18.83
N THR A 26 3.80 1.19 -19.57
CA THR A 26 3.67 1.91 -20.83
C THR A 26 3.48 3.41 -20.57
N LYS A 27 3.65 4.23 -21.59
CA LYS A 27 3.40 5.68 -21.47
C LYS A 27 1.94 5.95 -21.12
N GLU A 28 1.02 5.22 -21.72
CA GLU A 28 -0.41 5.32 -21.46
C GLU A 28 -0.75 4.94 -20.01
N GLN A 29 -0.06 3.94 -19.44
CA GLN A 29 -0.22 3.56 -18.03
C GLN A 29 0.31 4.64 -17.08
N ILE A 30 1.40 5.30 -17.41
CA ILE A 30 1.93 6.44 -16.64
C ILE A 30 0.97 7.64 -16.73
N GLU A 31 0.46 7.95 -17.92
CA GLU A 31 -0.54 8.98 -18.13
C GLU A 31 -1.81 8.67 -17.34
N GLN A 32 -2.32 7.44 -17.41
CA GLN A 32 -3.46 6.99 -16.60
C GLN A 32 -3.25 7.23 -15.11
N TYR A 33 -2.08 6.85 -14.56
CA TYR A 33 -1.78 7.09 -13.16
C TYR A 33 -1.80 8.58 -12.79
N HIS A 34 -1.27 9.45 -13.65
CA HIS A 34 -1.26 10.90 -13.41
C HIS A 34 -2.63 11.56 -13.56
N GLU A 35 -3.48 11.05 -14.44
CA GLU A 35 -4.83 11.60 -14.67
C GLU A 35 -5.87 11.04 -13.69
N GLU A 36 -5.83 9.73 -13.41
CA GLU A 36 -6.83 9.03 -12.61
C GLU A 36 -6.41 8.84 -11.15
N GLY A 37 -5.11 8.85 -10.84
CA GLY A 37 -4.55 8.57 -9.52
C GLY A 37 -4.28 7.10 -9.26
N PHE A 38 -4.52 6.24 -10.26
CA PHE A 38 -4.24 4.81 -10.20
C PHE A 38 -4.04 4.20 -11.59
N VAL A 39 -3.39 3.05 -11.62
CA VAL A 39 -3.19 2.26 -12.84
C VAL A 39 -3.31 0.77 -12.55
N PHE A 40 -3.97 0.02 -13.43
CA PHE A 40 -4.13 -1.44 -13.38
C PHE A 40 -4.68 -1.97 -14.72
N PRO A 41 -4.62 -3.30 -15.00
CA PRO A 41 -3.79 -4.29 -14.30
C PRO A 41 -2.32 -4.26 -14.78
N ILE A 42 -1.42 -4.63 -13.88
CA ILE A 42 0.00 -4.81 -14.21
C ILE A 42 0.40 -6.22 -13.78
N ARG A 43 0.93 -7.03 -14.70
CA ARG A 43 1.34 -8.40 -14.41
C ARG A 43 2.68 -8.41 -13.67
N VAL A 44 2.70 -8.94 -12.43
CA VAL A 44 3.91 -9.05 -11.58
C VAL A 44 4.50 -10.46 -11.65
N MET A 45 3.64 -11.49 -11.69
CA MET A 45 4.03 -12.90 -11.70
C MET A 45 2.94 -13.74 -12.37
N SER A 46 3.22 -15.00 -12.63
CA SER A 46 2.22 -15.95 -13.13
C SER A 46 1.11 -16.19 -12.08
N LYS A 47 -0.04 -16.64 -12.55
CA LYS A 47 -1.16 -17.02 -11.69
C LYS A 47 -0.76 -18.13 -10.71
N ASP A 48 -0.02 -19.13 -11.17
CA ASP A 48 0.40 -20.27 -10.35
C ASP A 48 1.38 -19.86 -9.26
N GLU A 49 2.31 -18.94 -9.55
CA GLU A 49 3.20 -18.36 -8.53
C GLU A 49 2.40 -17.61 -7.45
N ALA A 50 1.43 -16.79 -7.85
CA ALA A 50 0.59 -16.05 -6.91
C ALA A 50 -0.24 -16.97 -6.02
N LEU A 51 -0.84 -18.03 -6.58
CA LEU A 51 -1.60 -19.02 -5.83
C LEU A 51 -0.70 -19.84 -4.89
N THR A 52 0.52 -20.15 -5.31
CA THR A 52 1.54 -20.80 -4.43
C THR A 52 1.86 -19.92 -3.23
N ILE A 53 2.00 -18.61 -3.43
CA ILE A 53 2.21 -17.65 -2.33
C ILE A 53 0.99 -17.60 -1.41
N ALA A 54 -0.23 -17.57 -1.96
CA ALA A 54 -1.46 -17.61 -1.17
C ALA A 54 -1.54 -18.85 -0.28
N THR A 55 -1.22 -20.03 -0.82
CA THR A 55 -1.13 -21.28 -0.05
C THR A 55 -0.07 -21.21 1.04
N LYS A 56 1.09 -20.61 0.74
CA LYS A 56 2.14 -20.41 1.75
C LYS A 56 1.72 -19.46 2.87
N ILE A 57 0.89 -18.45 2.58
CA ILE A 57 0.30 -17.59 3.61
C ILE A 57 -0.59 -18.40 4.55
N GLU A 58 -1.46 -19.27 4.03
CA GLU A 58 -2.31 -20.15 4.85
C GLU A 58 -1.47 -21.10 5.73
N GLU A 59 -0.35 -21.60 5.20
CA GLU A 59 0.56 -22.42 5.96
C GLU A 59 1.20 -21.66 7.13
N VAL A 60 1.71 -20.44 6.90
CA VAL A 60 2.35 -19.65 7.97
C VAL A 60 1.33 -19.11 8.97
N GLU A 61 0.09 -18.81 8.58
CA GLU A 61 -1.01 -18.54 9.52
C GLU A 61 -1.23 -19.71 10.50
N ARG A 62 -1.19 -20.93 10.00
CA ARG A 62 -1.33 -22.14 10.83
C ARG A 62 -0.12 -22.41 11.71
N LEU A 63 1.10 -22.16 11.21
CA LEU A 63 2.35 -22.45 11.92
C LEU A 63 2.74 -21.36 12.93
N PHE A 64 2.38 -20.11 12.64
CA PHE A 64 2.75 -18.92 13.42
C PHE A 64 1.53 -18.05 13.73
N PRO A 65 0.51 -18.57 14.41
CA PRO A 65 -0.76 -17.83 14.65
C PRO A 65 -0.55 -16.56 15.48
N GLU A 66 0.50 -16.48 16.29
CA GLU A 66 0.83 -15.26 17.06
C GLU A 66 1.48 -14.17 16.20
N GLU A 67 2.04 -14.53 15.06
CA GLU A 67 2.72 -13.60 14.18
C GLU A 67 1.83 -13.11 13.03
N ILE A 68 0.88 -13.94 12.60
CA ILE A 68 -0.03 -13.62 11.50
C ILE A 68 -1.47 -13.99 11.86
N HIS A 69 -2.22 -13.02 12.33
CA HIS A 69 -3.65 -13.09 12.63
C HIS A 69 -4.33 -11.78 12.22
N ALA A 70 -5.66 -11.68 12.38
CA ALA A 70 -6.44 -10.57 11.85
C ALA A 70 -5.89 -9.19 12.22
N GLU A 71 -5.42 -9.02 13.46
CA GLU A 71 -4.91 -7.75 13.99
C GLU A 71 -3.41 -7.53 13.72
N ASN A 72 -2.66 -8.55 13.33
CA ASN A 72 -1.20 -8.48 13.17
C ASN A 72 -0.76 -8.76 11.73
N ARG A 73 -1.40 -8.12 10.75
CA ARG A 73 -1.11 -8.28 9.30
C ARG A 73 -0.19 -7.20 8.74
N ASN A 74 0.35 -6.32 9.61
CA ASN A 74 1.29 -5.28 9.21
C ASN A 74 2.73 -5.79 9.18
N ASN A 75 3.50 -5.28 8.21
CA ASN A 75 4.93 -5.51 8.08
C ASN A 75 5.36 -6.99 8.07
N LEU A 76 4.52 -7.86 7.50
CA LEU A 76 4.80 -9.30 7.42
C LEU A 76 6.04 -9.62 6.57
N HIS A 77 6.47 -8.73 5.70
CA HIS A 77 7.71 -8.86 4.93
C HIS A 77 8.96 -8.95 5.82
N LEU A 78 8.88 -8.47 7.04
CA LEU A 78 9.98 -8.57 8.04
C LEU A 78 9.99 -9.92 8.77
N SER A 79 8.87 -10.64 8.83
CA SER A 79 8.79 -11.98 9.42
C SER A 79 8.97 -13.09 8.40
N PHE A 80 8.58 -12.85 7.14
CA PHE A 80 8.55 -13.89 6.11
C PHE A 80 9.33 -13.47 4.87
N SER A 81 10.42 -14.15 4.60
CA SER A 81 11.35 -13.82 3.51
C SER A 81 10.71 -13.91 2.12
N PHE A 82 9.68 -14.75 1.93
CA PHE A 82 8.95 -14.83 0.67
C PHE A 82 8.08 -13.59 0.41
N LEU A 83 7.60 -12.90 1.44
CA LEU A 83 6.91 -11.60 1.32
C LEU A 83 7.89 -10.45 1.09
N ASP A 84 9.09 -10.50 1.69
CA ASP A 84 10.17 -9.55 1.38
C ASP A 84 10.59 -9.62 -0.09
N LYS A 85 10.58 -10.82 -0.69
CA LYS A 85 10.81 -10.98 -2.13
C LYS A 85 9.77 -10.26 -3.00
N LEU A 86 8.53 -10.11 -2.53
CA LEU A 86 7.51 -9.31 -3.23
C LEU A 86 7.80 -7.82 -3.14
N VAL A 87 8.23 -7.33 -1.96
CA VAL A 87 8.68 -5.94 -1.78
C VAL A 87 9.81 -5.60 -2.74
N HIS A 88 10.73 -6.53 -2.98
CA HIS A 88 11.87 -6.33 -3.86
C HIS A 88 11.70 -6.97 -5.25
N ASN A 89 10.46 -7.34 -5.63
CA ASN A 89 10.19 -7.90 -6.95
C ASN A 89 10.56 -6.89 -8.03
N LYS A 90 11.34 -7.35 -9.02
CA LYS A 90 11.90 -6.47 -10.06
C LYS A 90 10.80 -5.69 -10.81
N ILE A 91 9.68 -6.33 -11.16
CA ILE A 91 8.59 -5.69 -11.91
C ILE A 91 7.91 -4.63 -11.05
N VAL A 92 7.66 -4.92 -9.76
CA VAL A 92 7.09 -3.95 -8.82
C VAL A 92 8.01 -2.75 -8.67
N VAL A 93 9.29 -2.99 -8.37
CA VAL A 93 10.27 -1.91 -8.13
C VAL A 93 10.54 -1.09 -9.39
N ASP A 94 10.58 -1.72 -10.57
CA ASP A 94 10.74 -1.01 -11.84
C ASP A 94 9.51 -0.14 -12.16
N ALA A 95 8.28 -0.65 -11.92
CA ALA A 95 7.06 0.14 -12.09
C ALA A 95 6.99 1.33 -11.13
N MET A 96 7.47 1.15 -9.87
CA MET A 96 7.55 2.25 -8.91
C MET A 96 8.61 3.27 -9.29
N GLU A 97 9.74 2.84 -9.86
CA GLU A 97 10.76 3.75 -10.39
C GLU A 97 10.23 4.57 -11.56
N ASP A 98 9.39 3.96 -12.43
CA ASP A 98 8.74 4.67 -13.54
C ASP A 98 7.83 5.80 -13.05
N LEU A 99 7.23 5.71 -11.85
CA LEU A 99 6.34 6.72 -11.29
C LEU A 99 7.02 7.70 -10.32
N LEU A 100 7.98 7.24 -9.53
CA LEU A 100 8.54 7.99 -8.40
C LEU A 100 10.02 8.33 -8.54
N GLY A 101 10.70 7.77 -9.57
CA GLY A 101 12.14 7.92 -9.77
C GLY A 101 12.97 6.81 -9.13
N PRO A 102 14.31 6.86 -9.31
CA PRO A 102 15.19 5.72 -9.07
C PRO A 102 15.50 5.42 -7.60
N ASP A 103 15.21 6.34 -6.70
CA ASP A 103 15.51 6.21 -5.27
C ASP A 103 14.24 5.88 -4.50
N LEU A 104 14.12 4.66 -3.99
CA LEU A 104 12.89 4.12 -3.41
C LEU A 104 13.09 3.58 -2.00
N ALA A 105 12.22 3.99 -1.11
CA ALA A 105 12.01 3.42 0.21
C ALA A 105 10.53 3.00 0.37
N LEU A 106 10.26 1.99 1.20
CA LEU A 106 8.92 1.53 1.53
C LEU A 106 8.61 1.84 3.00
N TRP A 107 7.43 2.39 3.26
CA TRP A 107 6.98 2.73 4.62
C TRP A 107 6.49 1.50 5.39
N ALA A 108 5.58 0.71 4.82
CA ALA A 108 5.00 -0.46 5.48
C ALA A 108 4.47 -1.48 4.47
N THR A 109 4.07 -2.64 4.95
CA THR A 109 3.24 -3.58 4.19
C THR A 109 2.01 -3.97 5.00
N VAL A 110 0.90 -4.24 4.31
CA VAL A 110 -0.34 -4.72 4.93
C VAL A 110 -0.91 -5.87 4.13
N MET A 111 -1.25 -6.97 4.81
CA MET A 111 -1.96 -8.09 4.21
C MET A 111 -3.46 -7.92 4.38
N PHE A 112 -4.17 -7.70 3.28
CA PHE A 112 -5.62 -7.57 3.26
C PHE A 112 -6.28 -8.90 2.89
N ILE A 113 -6.86 -9.57 3.86
CA ILE A 113 -7.57 -10.83 3.66
C ILE A 113 -9.05 -10.63 3.98
N LYS A 114 -9.90 -11.04 3.04
CA LYS A 114 -11.35 -11.15 3.26
C LYS A 114 -11.75 -12.61 3.15
N GLU A 115 -12.25 -13.17 4.24
CA GLU A 115 -12.71 -14.54 4.30
C GLU A 115 -13.97 -14.74 3.42
N PRO A 116 -14.29 -15.98 3.01
CA PRO A 116 -15.53 -16.26 2.30
C PRO A 116 -16.75 -15.75 3.06
N SER A 117 -17.68 -15.11 2.34
CA SER A 117 -18.93 -14.58 2.92
C SER A 117 -18.72 -13.64 4.11
N SER A 118 -17.60 -12.92 4.15
CA SER A 118 -17.26 -11.98 5.21
C SER A 118 -18.01 -10.66 5.02
N GLU A 119 -18.50 -10.07 6.11
CA GLU A 119 -19.06 -8.71 6.12
C GLU A 119 -17.98 -7.62 6.12
N HIS A 120 -16.70 -7.97 6.29
CA HIS A 120 -15.60 -7.02 6.37
C HIS A 120 -15.42 -6.22 5.09
N TYR A 121 -15.41 -4.90 5.23
CA TYR A 121 -15.25 -3.94 4.14
C TYR A 121 -14.14 -2.92 4.46
N VAL A 122 -13.77 -2.14 3.47
CA VAL A 122 -12.97 -0.91 3.62
C VAL A 122 -13.86 0.25 3.18
N SER A 123 -14.12 1.20 4.07
CA SER A 123 -14.88 2.42 3.76
C SER A 123 -14.14 3.31 2.77
N TRP A 124 -14.85 4.25 2.17
CA TRP A 124 -14.27 5.30 1.35
C TRP A 124 -13.28 6.14 2.17
N HIS A 125 -12.04 6.20 1.73
CA HIS A 125 -10.95 6.91 2.42
C HIS A 125 -9.84 7.32 1.45
N GLN A 126 -8.91 8.12 1.96
CA GLN A 126 -7.63 8.46 1.34
C GLN A 126 -6.53 8.03 2.31
N ASP A 127 -5.56 7.24 1.86
CA ASP A 127 -4.47 6.71 2.68
C ASP A 127 -3.67 7.81 3.39
N ALA A 128 -3.39 8.90 2.67
CA ALA A 128 -2.56 10.01 3.14
C ALA A 128 -3.07 10.68 4.41
N THR A 129 -4.37 10.58 4.71
CA THR A 129 -5.01 11.31 5.83
C THR A 129 -4.37 11.00 7.18
N TYR A 130 -3.95 9.75 7.41
CA TYR A 130 -3.45 9.29 8.70
C TYR A 130 -1.97 8.91 8.70
N MET A 131 -1.30 9.02 7.56
CA MET A 131 0.11 8.60 7.46
C MET A 131 1.08 9.61 8.06
N GLY A 132 0.71 10.90 8.15
CA GLY A 132 1.56 11.92 8.73
C GLY A 132 2.89 12.09 8.03
N MET A 133 2.90 12.07 6.70
CA MET A 133 4.08 12.36 5.88
C MET A 133 4.18 13.85 5.57
N ASN A 134 5.38 14.35 5.33
CA ASN A 134 5.61 15.73 4.89
C ASN A 134 5.30 15.97 3.40
N SER A 135 4.88 14.95 2.67
CA SER A 135 4.50 15.00 1.26
C SER A 135 3.55 13.87 0.94
N ASN A 136 2.64 14.07 0.00
CA ASN A 136 1.73 13.04 -0.52
C ASN A 136 2.27 12.33 -1.77
N ARG A 137 3.54 12.56 -2.14
CA ARG A 137 4.18 11.95 -3.31
C ARG A 137 4.68 10.54 -2.98
N PHE A 138 3.74 9.67 -2.74
CA PHE A 138 3.94 8.24 -2.54
C PHE A 138 2.85 7.44 -3.24
N ALA A 139 3.14 6.21 -3.56
CA ALA A 139 2.21 5.32 -4.22
C ALA A 139 2.25 3.92 -3.63
N THR A 140 1.12 3.24 -3.67
CA THR A 140 0.90 1.93 -3.09
C THR A 140 0.62 0.89 -4.17
N PRO A 141 1.56 -0.01 -4.49
CA PRO A 141 1.25 -1.24 -5.20
C PRO A 141 0.41 -2.17 -4.32
N TRP A 142 -0.65 -2.71 -4.90
CA TRP A 142 -1.49 -3.72 -4.27
C TRP A 142 -1.51 -4.98 -5.15
N ILE A 143 -0.87 -6.06 -4.69
CA ILE A 143 -0.71 -7.31 -5.43
C ILE A 143 -1.84 -8.26 -5.08
N SER A 144 -2.57 -8.73 -6.10
CA SER A 144 -3.59 -9.76 -5.93
C SER A 144 -2.94 -11.15 -5.89
N LEU A 145 -3.12 -11.87 -4.79
CA LEU A 145 -2.63 -13.25 -4.61
C LEU A 145 -3.75 -14.29 -4.80
N SER A 146 -4.99 -13.83 -5.00
CA SER A 146 -6.17 -14.63 -5.31
C SER A 146 -7.02 -13.90 -6.35
N THR A 147 -8.12 -14.48 -6.81
CA THR A 147 -9.07 -13.76 -7.68
C THR A 147 -9.64 -12.55 -6.95
N CYS A 148 -9.54 -11.38 -7.57
CA CYS A 148 -10.03 -10.12 -7.04
C CYS A 148 -11.03 -9.50 -8.02
N ASN A 149 -12.33 -9.61 -7.71
CA ASN A 149 -13.42 -9.09 -8.53
C ASN A 149 -14.53 -8.50 -7.63
N ARG A 150 -15.64 -8.07 -8.21
CA ARG A 150 -16.78 -7.51 -7.47
C ARG A 150 -17.31 -8.44 -6.40
N GLU A 151 -17.44 -9.72 -6.71
CA GLU A 151 -17.98 -10.73 -5.79
C GLU A 151 -17.05 -10.97 -4.61
N THR A 152 -15.71 -11.01 -4.85
CA THR A 152 -14.70 -11.16 -3.80
C THR A 152 -14.39 -9.87 -3.05
N GLY A 153 -15.03 -8.74 -3.42
CA GLY A 153 -14.84 -7.43 -2.80
C GLY A 153 -13.54 -6.75 -3.23
N CYS A 154 -13.35 -6.57 -4.56
CA CYS A 154 -12.23 -5.79 -5.09
C CYS A 154 -12.26 -4.33 -4.61
N MET A 155 -11.15 -3.62 -4.78
CA MET A 155 -11.11 -2.18 -4.56
C MET A 155 -11.91 -1.47 -5.64
N THR A 156 -12.51 -0.35 -5.25
CA THR A 156 -13.16 0.62 -6.14
C THR A 156 -12.50 1.97 -5.89
N MET A 157 -12.09 2.67 -6.94
CA MET A 157 -11.41 3.97 -6.86
C MET A 157 -12.16 5.01 -7.67
N ILE A 158 -12.15 6.27 -7.22
CA ILE A 158 -12.77 7.38 -7.94
C ILE A 158 -11.69 8.15 -8.69
N PRO A 159 -11.70 8.13 -10.05
CA PRO A 159 -10.67 8.75 -10.87
C PRO A 159 -10.55 10.27 -10.60
N GLY A 160 -9.31 10.78 -10.65
CA GLY A 160 -9.00 12.19 -10.55
C GLY A 160 -9.11 12.81 -9.16
N THR A 161 -9.59 12.07 -8.15
CA THR A 161 -9.73 12.60 -6.77
C THR A 161 -8.40 12.86 -6.08
N HIS A 162 -7.32 12.27 -6.54
CA HIS A 162 -5.97 12.53 -6.03
C HIS A 162 -5.44 13.92 -6.36
N LEU A 163 -6.02 14.61 -7.33
CA LEU A 163 -5.71 16.00 -7.72
C LEU A 163 -6.41 17.02 -6.82
N GLN A 164 -7.31 16.57 -5.95
CA GLN A 164 -8.05 17.41 -5.04
C GLN A 164 -7.39 17.42 -3.65
N GLU A 165 -7.84 18.35 -2.79
CA GLU A 165 -7.43 18.36 -1.39
C GLU A 165 -7.91 17.09 -0.66
N ILE A 166 -7.22 16.74 0.43
CA ILE A 166 -7.65 15.63 1.29
C ILE A 166 -8.98 16.00 1.92
N VAL A 167 -9.97 15.14 1.72
CA VAL A 167 -11.33 15.31 2.26
C VAL A 167 -11.35 14.97 3.74
N SER A 168 -12.25 15.58 4.51
CA SER A 168 -12.44 15.27 5.92
C SER A 168 -12.92 13.83 6.09
N HIS A 169 -12.30 13.11 7.02
CA HIS A 169 -12.68 11.75 7.42
C HIS A 169 -13.29 11.77 8.82
N GLU A 170 -14.27 10.89 9.04
CA GLU A 170 -14.84 10.65 10.37
C GLU A 170 -14.45 9.26 10.86
N ASP A 171 -14.03 9.14 12.13
CA ASP A 171 -13.72 7.87 12.75
C ASP A 171 -15.02 7.20 13.23
N THR A 172 -15.29 6.00 12.75
CA THR A 172 -16.50 5.24 13.14
C THR A 172 -16.20 4.11 14.12
N PHE A 173 -15.00 3.57 14.10
CA PHE A 173 -14.61 2.35 14.85
C PHE A 173 -15.53 1.15 14.60
N ASP A 174 -16.21 1.14 13.44
CA ASP A 174 -17.08 0.04 13.02
C ASP A 174 -16.25 -1.27 12.93
N ASN A 175 -16.75 -2.32 13.58
CA ASN A 175 -16.06 -3.61 13.69
C ASN A 175 -15.89 -4.33 12.36
N ASP A 176 -16.79 -4.12 11.41
CA ASP A 176 -16.71 -4.72 10.07
C ASP A 176 -15.82 -3.93 9.11
N ASN A 177 -15.49 -2.68 9.46
CA ASN A 177 -14.55 -1.87 8.68
C ASN A 177 -13.11 -2.22 9.08
N ILE A 178 -12.32 -2.76 8.15
CA ILE A 178 -10.95 -3.22 8.44
C ILE A 178 -9.90 -2.09 8.51
N LEU A 179 -10.28 -0.83 8.28
CA LEU A 179 -9.41 0.31 8.55
C LEU A 179 -9.22 0.51 10.06
N THR A 180 -8.02 0.88 10.47
CA THR A 180 -7.60 0.97 11.89
C THR A 180 -8.57 1.74 12.77
N ARG A 181 -9.10 2.86 12.32
CA ARG A 181 -10.07 3.71 13.04
C ARG A 181 -11.48 3.61 12.46
N GLY A 182 -11.70 2.76 11.44
CA GLY A 182 -12.95 2.69 10.70
C GLY A 182 -13.31 4.01 10.04
N GLN A 183 -12.30 4.80 9.63
CA GLN A 183 -12.46 6.14 9.07
C GLN A 183 -13.24 6.12 7.76
N VAL A 184 -14.10 7.10 7.55
CA VAL A 184 -14.99 7.18 6.38
C VAL A 184 -15.10 8.60 5.83
N ILE A 185 -15.04 8.73 4.51
CA ILE A 185 -15.49 9.92 3.79
C ILE A 185 -16.98 9.75 3.49
N LYS A 186 -17.80 10.74 3.88
CA LYS A 186 -19.24 10.74 3.61
C LYS A 186 -19.58 11.37 2.26
N ASN A 187 -20.79 11.07 1.78
CA ASN A 187 -21.39 11.68 0.58
C ASN A 187 -20.58 11.46 -0.72
N ILE A 188 -19.99 10.29 -0.84
CA ILE A 188 -19.32 9.88 -2.07
C ILE A 188 -20.34 9.43 -3.10
N ASP A 189 -20.19 9.91 -4.34
CA ASP A 189 -20.93 9.36 -5.47
C ASP A 189 -20.24 8.07 -5.96
N GLU A 190 -20.70 6.95 -5.44
CA GLU A 190 -20.16 5.63 -5.78
C GLU A 190 -20.31 5.25 -7.26
N SER A 191 -21.22 5.92 -8.01
CA SER A 191 -21.42 5.65 -9.43
C SER A 191 -20.22 6.04 -10.29
N LEU A 192 -19.36 6.93 -9.79
CA LEU A 192 -18.12 7.35 -10.43
C LEU A 192 -16.97 6.36 -10.21
N GLY A 193 -17.17 5.35 -9.35
CA GLY A 193 -16.13 4.42 -8.96
C GLY A 193 -15.79 3.39 -10.05
N VAL A 194 -14.50 3.15 -10.23
CA VAL A 194 -13.94 2.11 -11.11
C VAL A 194 -13.52 0.92 -10.26
N ASP A 195 -14.07 -0.27 -10.54
CA ASP A 195 -13.71 -1.50 -9.85
C ASP A 195 -12.39 -2.07 -10.39
N LEU A 196 -11.42 -2.27 -9.53
CA LEU A 196 -10.11 -2.82 -9.86
C LEU A 196 -10.15 -4.35 -9.87
N ILE A 197 -10.58 -4.92 -11.00
CA ILE A 197 -10.62 -6.36 -11.19
C ILE A 197 -9.22 -6.85 -11.54
N LEU A 198 -8.69 -7.78 -10.73
CA LEU A 198 -7.34 -8.31 -10.88
C LEU A 198 -7.37 -9.85 -10.82
N GLU A 199 -6.63 -10.47 -11.73
CA GLU A 199 -6.31 -11.88 -11.65
C GLU A 199 -5.17 -12.13 -10.64
N PRO A 200 -5.02 -13.34 -10.09
CA PRO A 200 -3.87 -13.66 -9.25
C PRO A 200 -2.55 -13.36 -9.97
N GLY A 201 -1.64 -12.66 -9.30
CA GLY A 201 -0.35 -12.22 -9.84
C GLY A 201 -0.37 -10.90 -10.59
N GLU A 202 -1.52 -10.22 -10.63
CA GLU A 202 -1.61 -8.82 -11.08
C GLU A 202 -1.57 -7.85 -9.91
N MET A 203 -1.17 -6.62 -10.19
CA MET A 203 -1.22 -5.52 -9.22
C MET A 203 -1.94 -4.31 -9.80
N SER A 204 -2.43 -3.48 -8.91
CA SER A 204 -2.73 -2.07 -9.14
C SER A 204 -1.69 -1.20 -8.43
N ILE A 205 -1.51 0.03 -8.90
CA ILE A 205 -0.74 1.06 -8.19
C ILE A 205 -1.65 2.27 -8.03
N HIS A 206 -1.71 2.83 -6.83
CA HIS A 206 -2.54 4.00 -6.57
C HIS A 206 -1.81 5.06 -5.73
N SER A 207 -2.16 6.32 -5.95
CA SER A 207 -1.73 7.46 -5.15
C SER A 207 -2.33 7.39 -3.75
N GLY A 208 -1.59 7.82 -2.74
CA GLY A 208 -2.09 7.89 -1.36
C GLY A 208 -3.25 8.87 -1.15
N THR A 209 -3.55 9.72 -2.12
CA THR A 209 -4.63 10.71 -2.07
C THR A 209 -5.85 10.35 -2.93
N VAL A 210 -5.84 9.25 -3.68
CA VAL A 210 -7.03 8.81 -4.41
C VAL A 210 -8.09 8.28 -3.43
N VAL A 211 -9.34 8.68 -3.63
CA VAL A 211 -10.47 8.20 -2.83
C VAL A 211 -10.81 6.78 -3.27
N HIS A 212 -10.78 5.84 -2.32
CA HIS A 212 -11.02 4.44 -2.62
C HIS A 212 -11.69 3.68 -1.47
N ALA A 213 -12.26 2.53 -1.81
CA ALA A 213 -12.96 1.65 -0.88
C ALA A 213 -12.87 0.19 -1.33
N SER A 214 -13.36 -0.76 -0.55
CA SER A 214 -13.63 -2.12 -1.02
C SER A 214 -14.82 -2.75 -0.30
N ARG A 215 -15.75 -3.32 -1.08
CA ARG A 215 -16.96 -3.96 -0.58
C ARG A 215 -16.66 -5.27 0.15
N PRO A 216 -17.61 -5.81 0.95
CA PRO A 216 -17.53 -7.15 1.52
C PRO A 216 -17.26 -8.25 0.48
N ASN A 217 -16.66 -9.36 0.93
CA ASN A 217 -16.53 -10.56 0.12
C ASN A 217 -17.81 -11.38 0.19
N ARG A 218 -18.59 -11.42 -0.89
CA ARG A 218 -19.84 -12.18 -1.01
C ARG A 218 -19.65 -13.54 -1.66
N SER A 219 -18.40 -13.88 -2.05
CA SER A 219 -18.08 -15.16 -2.67
C SER A 219 -17.79 -16.26 -1.65
N ASN A 220 -17.72 -17.49 -2.14
CA ASN A 220 -17.26 -18.64 -1.36
C ASN A 220 -15.73 -18.85 -1.40
N LYS A 221 -14.97 -17.85 -1.88
CA LYS A 221 -13.50 -17.90 -2.02
C LYS A 221 -12.86 -16.85 -1.15
N ARG A 222 -11.72 -17.18 -0.57
CA ARG A 222 -10.88 -16.24 0.17
C ARG A 222 -10.24 -15.24 -0.79
N ARG A 223 -10.29 -13.94 -0.46
CA ARG A 223 -9.55 -12.89 -1.17
C ARG A 223 -8.30 -12.51 -0.38
N VAL A 224 -7.14 -12.66 -1.01
CA VAL A 224 -5.85 -12.34 -0.42
C VAL A 224 -5.17 -11.28 -1.29
N GLY A 225 -4.85 -10.15 -0.68
CA GLY A 225 -4.13 -9.06 -1.30
C GLY A 225 -3.00 -8.55 -0.42
N PHE A 226 -1.89 -8.17 -1.03
CA PHE A 226 -0.72 -7.66 -0.34
C PHE A 226 -0.43 -6.24 -0.79
N ALA A 227 -0.69 -5.27 0.10
CA ALA A 227 -0.38 -3.87 -0.12
C ALA A 227 1.08 -3.60 0.29
N LEU A 228 1.86 -3.06 -0.64
CA LEU A 228 3.19 -2.53 -0.40
C LEU A 228 3.04 -1.03 -0.13
N GLN A 229 2.60 -0.71 1.09
CA GLN A 229 2.04 0.58 1.43
C GLN A 229 3.08 1.67 1.42
N SER A 230 2.94 2.57 0.47
CA SER A 230 3.69 3.81 0.30
C SER A 230 5.17 3.61 -0.02
N TYR A 231 5.43 3.24 -1.28
CA TYR A 231 6.74 3.54 -1.85
C TYR A 231 6.89 5.05 -1.99
N MET A 232 8.07 5.54 -1.66
CA MET A 232 8.35 6.98 -1.65
C MET A 232 9.83 7.27 -1.92
N ALA A 233 10.11 8.49 -2.36
CA ALA A 233 11.47 8.98 -2.44
C ALA A 233 12.10 9.16 -1.04
N PRO A 234 13.44 9.01 -0.91
CA PRO A 234 14.12 9.07 0.40
C PRO A 234 14.03 10.41 1.14
N ASN A 235 13.66 11.48 0.47
CA ASN A 235 13.48 12.82 1.08
C ASN A 235 12.10 13.00 1.74
N ILE A 236 11.15 12.10 1.54
CA ILE A 236 9.85 12.13 2.22
C ILE A 236 10.03 11.59 3.63
N LYS A 237 9.58 12.38 4.62
CA LYS A 237 9.78 12.08 6.03
C LYS A 237 8.46 11.90 6.76
N GLN A 238 8.47 11.00 7.72
CA GLN A 238 7.42 10.87 8.73
C GLN A 238 7.47 12.09 9.65
N VAL A 239 6.36 12.82 9.82
CA VAL A 239 6.24 13.94 10.76
C VAL A 239 5.43 13.58 12.00
N LEU A 240 4.79 12.41 11.98
CA LEU A 240 4.13 11.80 13.13
C LEU A 240 4.89 10.51 13.49
N GLY A 241 5.38 10.39 14.73
CA GLY A 241 6.18 9.24 15.12
C GLY A 241 7.61 9.26 14.54
N GLU A 242 8.24 8.09 14.52
CA GLU A 242 9.62 7.93 14.07
C GLU A 242 9.72 7.59 12.58
N ASN A 243 10.80 8.02 11.95
CA ASN A 243 11.12 7.60 10.58
C ASN A 243 11.65 6.18 10.60
N ILE A 244 10.83 5.23 10.14
CA ILE A 244 11.18 3.81 9.99
C ILE A 244 10.79 3.39 8.58
N TRP A 245 11.70 2.75 7.85
CA TRP A 245 11.47 2.34 6.46
C TRP A 245 12.28 1.12 6.07
N THR A 246 11.84 0.45 5.02
CA THR A 246 12.63 -0.54 4.29
C THR A 246 13.30 0.13 3.10
N HIS A 247 14.62 0.02 2.99
CA HIS A 247 15.33 0.44 1.77
C HIS A 247 15.00 -0.53 0.63
N VAL A 248 14.67 0.01 -0.55
CA VAL A 248 14.29 -0.81 -1.71
C VAL A 248 15.29 -0.67 -2.85
N ARG A 249 15.58 0.56 -3.30
CA ARG A 249 16.46 0.82 -4.43
C ARG A 249 17.12 2.19 -4.33
N GLY A 250 18.28 2.33 -5.02
CA GLY A 250 18.97 3.59 -5.24
C GLY A 250 19.61 4.15 -3.97
N LYS A 251 19.50 5.46 -3.77
CA LYS A 251 20.13 6.14 -2.64
C LYS A 251 19.45 5.75 -1.32
N GLN A 252 20.24 5.20 -0.41
CA GLN A 252 19.78 4.92 0.94
C GLN A 252 19.61 6.21 1.75
N ARG A 253 18.63 6.24 2.65
CA ARG A 253 18.48 7.29 3.66
C ARG A 253 19.64 7.25 4.65
N SER A 254 19.96 8.40 5.22
CA SER A 254 20.96 8.47 6.30
C SER A 254 20.39 7.87 7.59
N ASP A 255 21.19 7.13 8.34
CA ASP A 255 20.83 6.62 9.67
C ASP A 255 20.52 7.77 10.66
N ALA A 256 21.03 8.99 10.42
CA ALA A 256 20.65 10.18 11.17
C ALA A 256 19.18 10.62 10.93
N ASP A 257 18.55 10.15 9.85
CA ASP A 257 17.16 10.47 9.53
C ASP A 257 16.15 9.50 10.14
N GLY A 258 16.58 8.36 10.70
CA GLY A 258 15.72 7.35 11.32
C GLY A 258 16.25 5.92 11.17
N MET A 259 15.39 4.92 11.30
CA MET A 259 15.75 3.51 11.31
C MET A 259 15.52 2.86 9.93
N THR A 260 16.57 2.30 9.33
CA THR A 260 16.44 1.40 8.19
C THR A 260 16.25 -0.04 8.70
N LEU A 261 15.21 -0.71 8.18
CA LEU A 261 14.89 -2.09 8.52
C LEU A 261 15.74 -3.06 7.69
N ASP A 262 16.22 -4.11 8.34
CA ASP A 262 16.94 -5.18 7.66
C ASP A 262 16.00 -6.07 6.85
N ARG A 263 16.55 -6.78 5.87
CA ARG A 263 15.84 -7.82 5.13
C ARG A 263 15.97 -9.17 5.84
N PRO A 264 14.90 -9.96 5.99
CA PRO A 264 14.96 -11.28 6.61
C PRO A 264 15.79 -12.23 5.74
N LYS A 265 16.72 -12.95 6.38
CA LYS A 265 17.54 -13.97 5.72
C LYS A 265 16.77 -15.26 5.49
N TYR A 266 15.80 -15.54 6.35
CA TYR A 266 14.90 -16.69 6.33
C TYR A 266 13.58 -16.33 7.04
N ASP A 267 12.58 -17.19 6.91
CA ASP A 267 11.29 -16.98 7.57
C ASP A 267 11.49 -16.99 9.10
N MET A 268 10.92 -16.04 9.81
CA MET A 268 11.05 -15.82 11.26
C MET A 268 12.48 -15.52 11.73
N ASP A 269 13.25 -14.77 10.92
CA ASP A 269 14.57 -14.25 11.35
C ASP A 269 14.37 -13.38 12.62
N PRO A 270 15.01 -13.72 13.75
CA PRO A 270 14.77 -13.04 15.03
C PRO A 270 15.14 -11.56 15.00
N ILE A 271 16.09 -11.13 14.17
CA ILE A 271 16.49 -9.73 14.03
C ILE A 271 15.34 -8.95 13.40
N THR A 272 14.84 -9.39 12.27
CA THR A 272 13.78 -8.65 11.55
C THR A 272 12.42 -8.80 12.21
N VAL A 273 12.13 -9.90 12.90
CA VAL A 273 10.94 -10.04 13.76
C VAL A 273 10.97 -9.02 14.92
N ALA A 274 12.14 -8.79 15.53
CA ALA A 274 12.28 -7.75 16.55
C ALA A 274 12.07 -6.34 15.96
N GLN A 275 12.64 -6.06 14.80
CA GLN A 275 12.45 -4.81 14.08
C GLN A 275 10.98 -4.60 13.67
N ARG A 276 10.27 -5.67 13.25
CA ARG A 276 8.84 -5.62 12.95
C ARG A 276 8.02 -5.15 14.16
N LYS A 277 8.33 -5.64 15.37
CA LYS A 277 7.64 -5.21 16.60
C LYS A 277 7.83 -3.72 16.85
N VAL A 278 9.04 -3.19 16.62
CA VAL A 278 9.32 -1.75 16.73
C VAL A 278 8.54 -0.97 15.68
N ALA A 279 8.58 -1.40 14.41
CA ALA A 279 7.87 -0.75 13.32
C ALA A 279 6.34 -0.76 13.53
N ASN A 280 5.75 -1.88 13.97
CA ASN A 280 4.32 -1.97 14.24
C ASN A 280 3.89 -1.12 15.43
N LYS A 281 4.72 -1.01 16.48
CA LYS A 281 4.46 -0.09 17.60
C LYS A 281 4.45 1.36 17.14
N ASN A 282 5.42 1.77 16.32
CA ASN A 282 5.48 3.11 15.75
C ASN A 282 4.27 3.37 14.82
N LEU A 283 3.91 2.40 13.98
CA LEU A 283 2.73 2.48 13.11
C LEU A 283 1.45 2.70 13.91
N ALA A 284 1.25 1.98 15.01
CA ALA A 284 0.11 2.17 15.89
C ALA A 284 0.07 3.57 16.51
N LEU A 285 1.22 4.14 16.94
CA LEU A 285 1.29 5.50 17.45
C LEU A 285 0.87 6.54 16.40
N ILE A 286 1.26 6.32 15.14
CA ILE A 286 0.91 7.19 14.01
C ILE A 286 -0.60 7.09 13.73
N LEU A 287 -1.10 5.88 13.50
CA LEU A 287 -2.48 5.65 13.06
C LEU A 287 -3.53 5.99 14.13
N TYR A 288 -3.18 5.93 15.42
CA TYR A 288 -4.07 6.31 16.53
C TYR A 288 -3.76 7.69 17.11
N LYS A 289 -2.94 8.51 16.45
CA LYS A 289 -2.65 9.85 16.94
C LYS A 289 -3.94 10.65 17.12
N ASP A 290 -4.05 11.34 18.25
CA ASP A 290 -5.21 12.17 18.63
C ASP A 290 -6.54 11.39 18.72
N SER A 291 -6.49 10.04 18.86
CA SER A 291 -7.65 9.20 19.11
C SER A 291 -7.65 8.69 20.55
N ASP A 292 -8.74 8.96 21.28
CA ASP A 292 -8.96 8.43 22.63
C ASP A 292 -9.38 6.94 22.60
N LEU A 293 -9.85 6.47 21.45
CA LEU A 293 -10.26 5.08 21.23
C LEU A 293 -9.18 4.30 20.49
N LYS A 294 -8.93 3.08 20.94
CA LYS A 294 -8.13 2.07 20.21
C LYS A 294 -9.00 0.85 20.04
N ARG A 295 -8.89 0.20 18.88
CA ARG A 295 -9.48 -1.12 18.74
C ARG A 295 -8.77 -2.08 19.68
N ASN A 296 -9.54 -2.80 20.50
CA ASN A 296 -9.12 -4.03 21.14
C ASN A 296 -9.41 -5.14 20.12
N TYR A 297 -8.41 -5.52 19.40
CA TYR A 297 -8.51 -6.66 18.52
C TYR A 297 -8.48 -7.93 19.37
#